data_4845171af84a7021eb0d5f01c4ffa509
#
_entry.id   4845171af84a7021eb0d5f01c4ffa509
#
_cell.length_a   1.000
_cell.length_b   1.000
_cell.length_c   1.000
_cell.angle_alpha   90.00
_cell.angle_beta   90.00
_cell.angle_gamma   90.00
#
_symmetry.space_group_name_H-M   'P 1'
#
loop_
_entity.id
_entity.type
_entity.pdbx_description
1 polymer ?
#
loop_
_entity_poly.entity_id
_entity_poly.type
_entity_poly.pdbx_seq_one_letter_code
_entity_poly.pdbx_strand_id
1 'polypeptide(L)'
;MFSPARPTMVLGSSQPAEAVDHAACERAGVDIVRRRSGGGAVLVIPDEMIWVDVVIPRRDPHWDDDVGRAMHWIGEAWRQAIDPRALRVHDGRLVTQALAAQVCFAGRGPGEVILESSPTTKVVGISQRRTAGWARFQTMVHRRWQPVLMADLLTERPDERQLADAVGVVERPEPDLLAALVRHLTAPPT
;
A
#
# COMPACT_ATOMS: atom_id res chain seq x y z
N MET A 1 10.83 0.85 -9.72
CA MET A 1 10.89 0.53 -8.28
C MET A 1 11.42 1.75 -7.53
N PHE A 2 10.86 2.06 -6.40
CA PHE A 2 11.31 3.14 -5.52
C PHE A 2 11.93 2.52 -4.26
N SER A 3 13.11 2.98 -3.87
CA SER A 3 13.77 2.59 -2.63
C SER A 3 14.06 3.86 -1.82
N PRO A 4 13.46 4.03 -0.64
CA PRO A 4 13.77 5.17 0.22
C PRO A 4 15.20 5.05 0.76
N ALA A 5 15.86 6.17 0.95
CA ALA A 5 17.21 6.20 1.53
C ALA A 5 17.19 6.15 3.08
N ARG A 6 16.07 6.52 3.70
CA ARG A 6 15.88 6.60 5.15
C ARG A 6 14.48 6.19 5.55
N PRO A 7 14.27 5.70 6.78
CA PRO A 7 12.93 5.49 7.32
C PRO A 7 12.10 6.78 7.21
N THR A 8 10.87 6.66 6.74
CA THR A 8 10.03 7.83 6.45
C THR A 8 8.57 7.55 6.82
N MET A 9 7.97 8.44 7.59
CA MET A 9 6.54 8.48 7.84
C MET A 9 5.87 9.31 6.74
N VAL A 10 5.06 8.66 5.92
CA VAL A 10 4.37 9.29 4.78
C VAL A 10 2.93 9.59 5.14
N LEU A 11 2.62 10.84 5.46
CA LEU A 11 1.26 11.30 5.75
C LEU A 11 0.38 11.33 4.49
N GLY A 12 -0.90 11.00 4.65
CA GLY A 12 -1.91 11.24 3.62
C GLY A 12 -2.14 12.75 3.39
N SER A 13 -2.65 13.11 2.22
CA SER A 13 -2.83 14.52 1.83
C SER A 13 -3.71 15.35 2.79
N SER A 14 -4.68 14.71 3.42
CA SER A 14 -5.65 15.33 4.34
C SER A 14 -5.35 15.06 5.82
N GLN A 15 -4.34 14.26 6.15
CA GLN A 15 -4.00 14.06 7.56
C GLN A 15 -3.41 15.34 8.16
N PRO A 16 -3.78 15.73 9.39
CA PRO A 16 -3.14 16.84 10.09
C PRO A 16 -1.66 16.50 10.38
N ALA A 17 -0.81 17.54 10.48
CA ALA A 17 0.60 17.33 10.81
C ALA A 17 0.77 16.70 12.21
N GLU A 18 -0.16 17.03 13.09
CA GLU A 18 -0.25 16.58 14.48
C GLU A 18 -0.67 15.10 14.62
N ALA A 19 -1.01 14.43 13.50
CA ALA A 19 -1.31 12.99 13.52
C ALA A 19 -0.09 12.14 13.89
N VAL A 20 1.13 12.67 13.74
CA VAL A 20 2.38 12.02 14.10
C VAL A 20 3.09 12.78 15.23
N ASP A 21 3.72 12.04 16.14
CA ASP A 21 4.62 12.59 17.15
C ASP A 21 5.96 12.94 16.50
N HIS A 22 6.15 14.22 16.20
CA HIS A 22 7.36 14.74 15.56
C HIS A 22 8.62 14.45 16.38
N ALA A 23 8.54 14.57 17.72
CA ALA A 23 9.67 14.30 18.60
C ALA A 23 10.01 12.79 18.61
N ALA A 24 9.02 11.91 18.59
CA ALA A 24 9.24 10.48 18.46
C ALA A 24 9.87 10.12 17.10
N CYS A 25 9.39 10.72 16.01
CA CYS A 25 9.98 10.54 14.69
C CYS A 25 11.45 10.98 14.65
N GLU A 26 11.77 12.14 15.21
CA GLU A 26 13.15 12.65 15.29
C GLU A 26 14.05 11.69 16.10
N ARG A 27 13.60 11.25 17.27
CA ARG A 27 14.35 10.28 18.10
C ARG A 27 14.58 8.95 17.40
N ALA A 28 13.61 8.50 16.60
CA ALA A 28 13.69 7.26 15.82
C ALA A 28 14.45 7.42 14.48
N GLY A 29 14.89 8.63 14.13
CA GLY A 29 15.55 8.91 12.84
C GLY A 29 14.61 8.73 11.64
N VAL A 30 13.31 8.96 11.83
CA VAL A 30 12.26 8.82 10.81
C VAL A 30 11.90 10.18 10.25
N ASP A 31 12.11 10.36 8.95
CA ASP A 31 11.71 11.58 8.23
C ASP A 31 10.18 11.64 8.08
N ILE A 32 9.61 12.84 8.00
CA ILE A 32 8.17 13.04 7.81
C ILE A 32 7.95 13.72 6.46
N VAL A 33 7.13 13.11 5.60
CA VAL A 33 6.73 13.67 4.31
C VAL A 33 5.23 13.54 4.10
N ARG A 34 4.67 14.35 3.21
CA ARG A 34 3.25 14.28 2.85
C ARG A 34 3.10 13.86 1.39
N ARG A 35 2.28 12.82 1.15
CA ARG A 35 1.91 12.43 -0.21
C ARG A 35 0.70 13.23 -0.72
N ARG A 36 0.47 13.16 -2.02
CA ARG A 36 -0.67 13.84 -2.68
C ARG A 36 -1.97 13.02 -2.66
N SER A 37 -1.89 11.71 -2.42
CA SER A 37 -3.06 10.83 -2.27
C SER A 37 -3.58 10.86 -0.83
N GLY A 38 -4.87 10.58 -0.66
CA GLY A 38 -5.52 10.47 0.65
C GLY A 38 -5.18 9.19 1.42
N GLY A 39 -5.90 8.95 2.51
CA GLY A 39 -5.73 7.81 3.42
C GLY A 39 -4.82 8.11 4.60
N GLY A 40 -4.68 7.14 5.50
CA GLY A 40 -3.83 7.22 6.70
C GLY A 40 -2.32 7.22 6.39
N ALA A 41 -1.51 7.33 7.42
CA ALA A 41 -0.05 7.33 7.32
C ALA A 41 0.49 5.97 6.87
N VAL A 42 1.66 5.99 6.26
CA VAL A 42 2.43 4.80 5.86
C VAL A 42 3.84 4.93 6.38
N LEU A 43 4.31 3.95 7.15
CA LEU A 43 5.70 3.86 7.56
C LEU A 43 6.48 3.10 6.48
N VAL A 44 7.43 3.79 5.88
CA VAL A 44 8.30 3.29 4.81
C VAL A 44 9.69 3.11 5.37
N ILE A 45 10.19 1.87 5.44
CA ILE A 45 11.51 1.55 5.95
C ILE A 45 12.33 0.91 4.83
N PRO A 46 13.57 1.36 4.55
CA PRO A 46 14.45 0.72 3.58
C PRO A 46 14.56 -0.78 3.84
N ASP A 47 14.56 -1.58 2.77
CA ASP A 47 14.69 -3.04 2.78
C ASP A 47 13.54 -3.82 3.47
N GLU A 48 12.60 -3.14 4.12
CA GLU A 48 11.44 -3.77 4.77
C GLU A 48 10.16 -3.72 3.92
N MET A 49 10.22 -3.15 2.73
CA MET A 49 9.10 -3.05 1.82
C MET A 49 9.55 -3.07 0.36
N ILE A 50 8.65 -3.45 -0.51
CA ILE A 50 8.82 -3.31 -1.96
C ILE A 50 7.80 -2.31 -2.47
N TRP A 51 8.29 -1.27 -3.15
CA TRP A 51 7.46 -0.24 -3.78
C TRP A 51 7.63 -0.26 -5.29
N VAL A 52 6.53 -0.46 -5.99
CA VAL A 52 6.52 -0.49 -7.46
C VAL A 52 5.53 0.54 -7.99
N ASP A 53 6.02 1.43 -8.85
CA ASP A 53 5.18 2.33 -9.63
C ASP A 53 4.95 1.74 -11.02
N VAL A 54 3.69 1.66 -11.42
CA VAL A 54 3.28 1.27 -12.78
C VAL A 54 2.63 2.47 -13.44
N VAL A 55 3.11 2.84 -14.62
CA VAL A 55 2.57 3.97 -15.38
C VAL A 55 2.07 3.46 -16.72
N ILE A 56 0.81 3.74 -17.03
CA ILE A 56 0.21 3.38 -18.31
C ILE A 56 -0.32 4.63 -19.04
N PRO A 57 -0.16 4.74 -20.36
CA PRO A 57 -0.80 5.78 -21.16
C PRO A 57 -2.30 5.49 -21.32
N ARG A 58 -3.09 6.51 -21.65
CA ARG A 58 -4.54 6.36 -21.86
C ARG A 58 -4.92 5.30 -22.93
N ARG A 59 -4.06 5.06 -23.89
CA ARG A 59 -4.25 4.05 -24.95
C ARG A 59 -3.89 2.61 -24.54
N ASP A 60 -3.41 2.41 -23.32
CA ASP A 60 -3.04 1.09 -22.83
C ASP A 60 -4.31 0.21 -22.73
N PRO A 61 -4.25 -1.08 -23.09
CA PRO A 61 -5.40 -1.98 -23.02
C PRO A 61 -5.93 -2.18 -21.59
N HIS A 62 -5.11 -1.91 -20.54
CA HIS A 62 -5.53 -1.96 -19.13
C HIS A 62 -6.14 -0.64 -18.64
N TRP A 63 -6.29 0.36 -19.53
CA TRP A 63 -6.94 1.60 -19.14
C TRP A 63 -8.42 1.40 -18.88
N ASP A 64 -8.91 1.83 -17.73
CA ASP A 64 -10.32 1.94 -17.41
C ASP A 64 -10.63 3.37 -16.99
N ASP A 65 -11.72 3.97 -17.49
CA ASP A 65 -12.13 5.32 -17.09
C ASP A 65 -12.74 5.34 -15.66
N ASP A 66 -13.25 4.21 -15.17
CA ASP A 66 -13.64 4.06 -13.78
C ASP A 66 -12.41 3.90 -12.87
N VAL A 67 -12.24 4.84 -11.94
CA VAL A 67 -11.08 4.90 -11.04
C VAL A 67 -10.98 3.67 -10.13
N GLY A 68 -12.12 3.14 -9.68
CA GLY A 68 -12.17 1.94 -8.83
C GLY A 68 -11.77 0.68 -9.60
N ARG A 69 -12.39 0.45 -10.76
CA ARG A 69 -12.08 -0.72 -11.60
C ARG A 69 -10.65 -0.69 -12.13
N ALA A 70 -10.14 0.50 -12.45
CA ALA A 70 -8.77 0.66 -12.97
C ALA A 70 -7.67 0.09 -12.07
N MET A 71 -7.94 -0.17 -10.80
CA MET A 71 -6.94 -0.75 -9.87
C MET A 71 -7.01 -2.28 -9.79
N HIS A 72 -8.08 -2.91 -10.28
CA HIS A 72 -8.30 -4.35 -10.11
C HIS A 72 -7.26 -5.20 -10.84
N TRP A 73 -6.89 -4.85 -12.08
CA TRP A 73 -5.89 -5.61 -12.85
C TRP A 73 -4.52 -5.61 -12.18
N ILE A 74 -4.13 -4.49 -11.57
CA ILE A 74 -2.87 -4.40 -10.80
C ILE A 74 -2.95 -5.26 -9.53
N GLY A 75 -4.07 -5.19 -8.81
CA GLY A 75 -4.31 -6.07 -7.67
C GLY A 75 -4.25 -7.54 -8.05
N GLU A 76 -4.86 -7.90 -9.18
CA GLU A 76 -4.83 -9.27 -9.68
C GLU A 76 -3.41 -9.71 -10.08
N ALA A 77 -2.63 -8.83 -10.72
CA ALA A 77 -1.23 -9.11 -11.04
C ALA A 77 -0.40 -9.36 -9.76
N TRP A 78 -0.60 -8.58 -8.70
CA TRP A 78 0.04 -8.80 -7.41
C TRP A 78 -0.43 -10.08 -6.74
N ARG A 79 -1.74 -10.37 -6.74
CA ARG A 79 -2.30 -11.61 -6.19
C ARG A 79 -1.66 -12.83 -6.82
N GLN A 80 -1.57 -12.86 -8.15
CA GLN A 80 -0.94 -13.94 -8.90
C GLN A 80 0.57 -14.03 -8.62
N ALA A 81 1.24 -12.90 -8.46
CA ALA A 81 2.66 -12.87 -8.20
C ALA A 81 3.02 -13.34 -6.78
N ILE A 82 2.16 -13.13 -5.79
CA ILE A 82 2.42 -13.51 -4.39
C ILE A 82 1.92 -14.92 -4.12
N ASP A 83 0.61 -15.10 -4.01
CA ASP A 83 -0.07 -16.38 -3.79
C ASP A 83 -1.56 -16.28 -4.17
N PRO A 84 -1.97 -16.80 -5.34
CA PRO A 84 -3.35 -16.70 -5.79
C PRO A 84 -4.37 -17.51 -4.97
N ARG A 85 -3.92 -18.43 -4.09
CA ARG A 85 -4.79 -19.26 -3.25
C ARG A 85 -5.06 -18.63 -1.89
N ALA A 86 -4.07 -17.93 -1.35
CA ALA A 86 -4.16 -17.30 -0.03
C ALA A 86 -4.72 -15.87 -0.07
N LEU A 87 -4.76 -15.25 -1.25
CA LEU A 87 -5.07 -13.85 -1.44
C LEU A 87 -6.29 -13.64 -2.35
N ARG A 88 -6.98 -12.53 -2.11
CA ARG A 88 -8.02 -12.02 -3.03
C ARG A 88 -7.89 -10.51 -3.24
N VAL A 89 -8.38 -10.03 -4.37
CA VAL A 89 -8.51 -8.61 -4.65
C VAL A 89 -9.79 -8.10 -4.01
N HIS A 90 -9.70 -6.97 -3.32
CA HIS A 90 -10.88 -6.30 -2.76
C HIS A 90 -11.65 -5.60 -3.89
N ASP A 91 -12.87 -6.04 -4.13
CA ASP A 91 -13.77 -5.52 -5.18
C ASP A 91 -14.85 -4.57 -4.65
N GLY A 92 -14.91 -4.41 -3.31
CA GLY A 92 -15.88 -3.58 -2.64
C GLY A 92 -15.53 -2.09 -2.66
N ARG A 93 -16.43 -1.30 -2.08
CA ARG A 93 -16.19 0.13 -1.83
C ARG A 93 -15.04 0.32 -0.83
N LEU A 94 -14.53 1.55 -0.77
CA LEU A 94 -13.57 1.94 0.26
C LEU A 94 -14.14 1.66 1.66
N VAL A 95 -13.42 0.85 2.44
CA VAL A 95 -13.74 0.54 3.82
C VAL A 95 -12.80 1.32 4.72
N THR A 96 -13.37 2.27 5.46
CA THR A 96 -12.65 3.08 6.44
C THR A 96 -13.14 2.74 7.85
N GLN A 97 -12.21 2.41 8.73
CA GLN A 97 -12.44 2.28 10.17
C GLN A 97 -11.62 3.37 10.87
N ALA A 98 -11.82 3.56 12.18
CA ALA A 98 -11.06 4.59 12.93
C ALA A 98 -9.54 4.45 12.73
N LEU A 99 -9.01 3.23 12.79
CA LEU A 99 -7.61 2.94 12.55
C LEU A 99 -7.17 3.29 11.11
N ALA A 100 -8.04 3.17 10.12
CA ALA A 100 -7.74 3.49 8.72
C ALA A 100 -7.51 4.99 8.48
N ALA A 101 -8.09 5.85 9.31
CA ALA A 101 -7.82 7.29 9.28
C ALA A 101 -6.39 7.60 9.75
N GLN A 102 -5.86 6.80 10.65
CA GLN A 102 -4.49 6.93 11.16
C GLN A 102 -3.48 6.19 10.25
N VAL A 103 -3.76 4.93 9.90
CA VAL A 103 -2.84 4.02 9.20
C VAL A 103 -3.46 3.50 7.92
N CYS A 104 -2.82 3.75 6.78
CA CYS A 104 -3.33 3.45 5.45
C CYS A 104 -3.64 1.96 5.25
N PHE A 105 -2.78 1.09 5.77
CA PHE A 105 -2.95 -0.36 5.63
C PHE A 105 -4.12 -0.93 6.45
N ALA A 106 -4.64 -0.20 7.42
CA ALA A 106 -5.83 -0.62 8.16
C ALA A 106 -7.16 -0.39 7.39
N GLY A 107 -7.14 0.40 6.31
CA GLY A 107 -8.28 0.55 5.40
C GLY A 107 -8.16 -0.32 4.15
N ARG A 108 -9.24 -0.47 3.39
CA ARG A 108 -9.25 -1.24 2.14
C ARG A 108 -9.96 -0.46 1.04
N GLY A 109 -9.27 -0.27 -0.08
CA GLY A 109 -9.82 0.33 -1.29
C GLY A 109 -9.98 -0.70 -2.41
N PRO A 110 -10.77 -0.36 -3.45
CA PRO A 110 -10.90 -1.21 -4.63
C PRO A 110 -9.53 -1.56 -5.23
N GLY A 111 -9.36 -2.80 -5.63
CA GLY A 111 -8.13 -3.30 -6.24
C GLY A 111 -7.03 -3.70 -5.24
N GLU A 112 -7.08 -3.27 -3.99
CA GLU A 112 -6.09 -3.68 -2.98
C GLU A 112 -6.18 -5.18 -2.68
N VAL A 113 -5.05 -5.80 -2.32
CA VAL A 113 -4.98 -7.24 -2.08
C VAL A 113 -5.00 -7.53 -0.59
N ILE A 114 -5.85 -8.46 -0.19
CA ILE A 114 -6.09 -8.85 1.20
C ILE A 114 -5.95 -10.36 1.37
N LEU A 115 -5.72 -10.81 2.60
CA LEU A 115 -5.75 -12.24 2.92
C LEU A 115 -7.18 -12.78 2.79
N GLU A 116 -7.33 -13.96 2.16
CA GLU A 116 -8.62 -14.66 2.09
C GLU A 116 -9.10 -15.08 3.47
N SER A 117 -8.20 -15.60 4.31
CA SER A 117 -8.48 -16.05 5.68
C SER A 117 -8.74 -14.92 6.68
N SER A 118 -8.27 -13.71 6.39
CA SER A 118 -8.43 -12.51 7.23
C SER A 118 -8.72 -11.28 6.36
N PRO A 119 -9.99 -11.03 6.03
CA PRO A 119 -10.37 -9.93 5.14
C PRO A 119 -10.01 -8.52 5.63
N THR A 120 -9.57 -8.39 6.88
CA THR A 120 -9.07 -7.14 7.47
C THR A 120 -7.58 -6.92 7.27
N THR A 121 -6.82 -7.96 6.87
CA THR A 121 -5.38 -7.91 6.68
C THR A 121 -5.05 -7.54 5.24
N LYS A 122 -4.49 -6.35 5.05
CA LYS A 122 -4.04 -5.87 3.74
C LYS A 122 -2.62 -6.35 3.46
N VAL A 123 -2.41 -6.94 2.29
CA VAL A 123 -1.10 -7.41 1.80
C VAL A 123 -0.51 -6.44 0.79
N VAL A 124 -1.34 -5.90 -0.11
CA VAL A 124 -0.89 -4.91 -1.10
C VAL A 124 -1.72 -3.64 -0.97
N GLY A 125 -1.06 -2.54 -0.69
CA GLY A 125 -1.64 -1.20 -0.77
C GLY A 125 -1.49 -0.64 -2.18
N ILE A 126 -2.55 -0.03 -2.72
CA ILE A 126 -2.56 0.57 -4.05
C ILE A 126 -3.11 1.99 -3.98
N SER A 127 -2.39 2.95 -4.53
CA SER A 127 -2.92 4.29 -4.76
C SER A 127 -2.77 4.68 -6.22
N GLN A 128 -3.68 5.52 -6.71
CA GLN A 128 -3.71 5.94 -8.10
C GLN A 128 -3.61 7.46 -8.22
N ARG A 129 -2.87 7.92 -9.23
CA ARG A 129 -2.91 9.30 -9.73
C ARG A 129 -3.15 9.26 -11.23
N ARG A 130 -4.09 10.10 -11.70
CA ARG A 130 -4.47 10.17 -13.11
C ARG A 130 -4.34 11.58 -13.66
N THR A 131 -4.09 11.64 -14.95
CA THR A 131 -4.22 12.83 -15.81
C THR A 131 -5.06 12.45 -17.04
N ALA A 132 -5.31 13.39 -17.92
CA ALA A 132 -5.99 13.10 -19.19
C ALA A 132 -5.24 12.10 -20.08
N GLY A 133 -3.92 11.98 -19.95
CA GLY A 133 -3.06 11.20 -20.84
C GLY A 133 -2.43 9.94 -20.24
N TRP A 134 -2.41 9.80 -18.92
CA TRP A 134 -1.76 8.66 -18.25
C TRP A 134 -2.34 8.41 -16.84
N ALA A 135 -2.15 7.19 -16.37
CA ALA A 135 -2.40 6.79 -14.98
C ALA A 135 -1.12 6.21 -14.36
N ARG A 136 -0.83 6.59 -13.12
CA ARG A 136 0.24 6.03 -12.29
C ARG A 136 -0.37 5.31 -11.11
N PHE A 137 -0.02 4.07 -10.94
CA PHE A 137 -0.38 3.24 -9.80
C PHE A 137 0.85 3.05 -8.93
N GLN A 138 0.74 3.44 -7.68
CA GLN A 138 1.78 3.23 -6.68
C GLN A 138 1.34 2.05 -5.83
N THR A 139 2.14 1.00 -5.83
CA THR A 139 1.85 -0.24 -5.12
C THR A 139 2.94 -0.54 -4.11
N MET A 140 2.56 -1.06 -2.96
CA MET A 140 3.50 -1.38 -1.89
C MET A 140 3.09 -2.68 -1.18
N VAL A 141 4.10 -3.51 -0.86
CA VAL A 141 3.99 -4.66 0.03
C VAL A 141 5.04 -4.55 1.12
N HIS A 142 4.72 -5.05 2.31
CA HIS A 142 5.69 -5.15 3.41
C HIS A 142 6.44 -6.49 3.34
N ARG A 143 7.77 -6.44 3.52
CA ARG A 143 8.66 -7.58 3.77
C ARG A 143 8.80 -7.86 5.25
N ARG A 144 8.71 -6.79 6.03
CA ARG A 144 8.64 -6.79 7.48
C ARG A 144 7.67 -5.70 7.91
N TRP A 145 6.93 -5.95 8.97
CA TRP A 145 6.04 -4.96 9.56
C TRP A 145 6.42 -4.71 11.01
N GLN A 146 6.43 -3.45 11.42
CA GLN A 146 6.82 -3.00 12.75
C GLN A 146 5.65 -2.27 13.44
N PRO A 147 4.63 -2.98 13.95
CA PRO A 147 3.43 -2.38 14.52
C PRO A 147 3.74 -1.52 15.75
N VAL A 148 4.69 -1.93 16.60
CA VAL A 148 5.12 -1.17 17.78
C VAL A 148 5.72 0.17 17.37
N LEU A 149 6.67 0.17 16.43
CA LEU A 149 7.27 1.40 15.92
C LEU A 149 6.21 2.30 15.30
N MET A 150 5.30 1.74 14.49
CA MET A 150 4.21 2.53 13.89
C MET A 150 3.34 3.18 14.96
N ALA A 151 3.00 2.45 16.04
CA ALA A 151 2.21 2.98 17.15
C ALA A 151 2.94 4.10 17.90
N ASP A 152 4.25 3.94 18.13
CA ASP A 152 5.07 4.89 18.86
C ASP A 152 5.27 6.23 18.13
N LEU A 153 5.12 6.22 16.80
CA LEU A 153 5.28 7.40 15.95
C LEU A 153 3.97 8.18 15.75
N LEU A 154 2.82 7.64 16.18
CA LEU A 154 1.52 8.30 16.08
C LEU A 154 1.17 9.02 17.37
N THR A 155 0.61 10.23 17.28
CA THR A 155 0.20 11.03 18.46
C THR A 155 -0.91 10.34 19.24
N GLU A 156 -1.92 9.84 18.55
CA GLU A 156 -2.93 8.95 19.13
C GLU A 156 -2.46 7.52 18.92
N ARG A 157 -1.81 6.95 19.95
CA ARG A 157 -1.25 5.61 19.88
C ARG A 157 -2.34 4.54 19.69
N PRO A 158 -2.40 3.85 18.54
CA PRO A 158 -3.36 2.79 18.31
C PRO A 158 -2.98 1.50 19.04
N ASP A 159 -3.92 0.57 19.13
CA ASP A 159 -3.67 -0.78 19.65
C ASP A 159 -2.70 -1.53 18.72
N GLU A 160 -1.63 -2.06 19.30
CA GLU A 160 -0.55 -2.73 18.57
C GLU A 160 -1.00 -4.04 17.92
N ARG A 161 -1.96 -4.76 18.54
CA ARG A 161 -2.51 -6.00 17.98
C ARG A 161 -3.34 -5.70 16.74
N GLN A 162 -4.18 -4.65 16.81
CA GLN A 162 -4.93 -4.21 15.64
C GLN A 162 -4.01 -3.79 14.49
N LEU A 163 -2.88 -3.13 14.79
CA LEU A 163 -1.87 -2.79 13.79
C LEU A 163 -1.18 -4.03 13.22
N ALA A 164 -0.84 -5.00 14.08
CA ALA A 164 -0.21 -6.25 13.65
C ALA A 164 -1.15 -7.02 12.70
N ASP A 165 -2.44 -7.10 13.04
CA ASP A 165 -3.45 -7.82 12.26
C ASP A 165 -3.81 -7.09 10.94
N ALA A 166 -3.57 -5.79 10.85
CA ALA A 166 -3.94 -4.99 9.68
C ALA A 166 -3.04 -5.22 8.46
N VAL A 167 -1.81 -5.71 8.66
CA VAL A 167 -0.76 -5.78 7.61
C VAL A 167 -0.27 -7.20 7.41
N GLY A 168 -0.42 -7.71 6.20
CA GLY A 168 0.20 -8.97 5.77
C GLY A 168 1.61 -8.71 5.18
N VAL A 169 2.56 -9.56 5.55
CA VAL A 169 3.93 -9.52 5.03
C VAL A 169 4.12 -10.53 3.90
N VAL A 170 5.02 -10.23 2.98
CA VAL A 170 5.35 -11.08 1.83
C VAL A 170 6.77 -11.62 1.99
N GLU A 171 6.89 -12.93 2.19
CA GLU A 171 8.19 -13.60 2.41
C GLU A 171 8.90 -14.02 1.11
N ARG A 172 8.17 -14.05 -0.02
CA ARG A 172 8.75 -14.44 -1.31
C ARG A 172 9.98 -13.60 -1.65
N PRO A 173 11.12 -14.20 -2.12
CA PRO A 173 12.32 -13.45 -2.49
C PRO A 173 11.99 -12.34 -3.50
N GLU A 174 12.55 -11.16 -3.29
CA GLU A 174 12.23 -9.96 -4.10
C GLU A 174 12.47 -10.17 -5.60
N PRO A 175 13.59 -10.75 -6.07
CA PRO A 175 13.80 -10.96 -7.51
C PRO A 175 12.73 -11.86 -8.14
N ASP A 176 12.32 -12.92 -7.43
CA ASP A 176 11.30 -13.86 -7.91
C ASP A 176 9.91 -13.23 -7.92
N LEU A 177 9.62 -12.43 -6.89
CA LEU A 177 8.37 -11.67 -6.78
C LEU A 177 8.24 -10.64 -7.91
N LEU A 178 9.29 -9.84 -8.13
CA LEU A 178 9.30 -8.83 -9.17
C LEU A 178 9.22 -9.45 -10.57
N ALA A 179 9.94 -10.54 -10.82
CA ALA A 179 9.87 -11.27 -12.10
C ALA A 179 8.45 -11.83 -12.34
N ALA A 180 7.80 -12.37 -11.30
CA ALA A 180 6.42 -12.83 -11.39
C ALA A 180 5.46 -11.67 -11.65
N LEU A 181 5.60 -10.56 -10.90
CA LEU A 181 4.76 -9.37 -11.07
C LEU A 181 4.85 -8.81 -12.50
N VAL A 182 6.05 -8.65 -13.04
CA VAL A 182 6.24 -8.15 -14.42
C VAL A 182 5.52 -9.04 -15.43
N ARG A 183 5.62 -10.38 -15.30
CA ARG A 183 4.91 -11.30 -16.20
C ARG A 183 3.40 -11.07 -16.18
N HIS A 184 2.79 -10.86 -15.00
CA HIS A 184 1.35 -10.64 -14.88
C HIS A 184 0.92 -9.24 -15.30
N LEU A 185 1.75 -8.22 -15.10
CA LEU A 185 1.48 -6.84 -15.55
C LEU A 185 1.55 -6.70 -17.08
N THR A 186 2.35 -7.54 -17.77
CA THR A 186 2.51 -7.49 -19.23
C THR A 186 1.63 -8.49 -19.96
N ALA A 187 0.87 -9.30 -19.24
CA ALA A 187 -0.13 -10.18 -19.85
C ALA A 187 -1.29 -9.34 -20.45
N PRO A 188 -1.84 -9.76 -21.60
CA PRO A 188 -2.99 -9.06 -22.14
C PRO A 188 -4.18 -9.15 -21.17
N PRO A 189 -5.07 -8.13 -21.14
CA PRO A 189 -6.27 -8.18 -20.32
C PRO A 189 -7.15 -9.36 -20.74
N THR A 190 -7.68 -10.08 -19.76
CA THR A 190 -8.62 -11.21 -19.96
C THR A 190 -10.06 -10.73 -20.07
#